data_c23c31fea26db128929bd78e8958613c
#
_entry.id   c23c31fea26db128929bd78e8958613c
#
_cell.length_a   1.000
_cell.length_b   1.000
_cell.length_c   1.000
_cell.angle_alpha   90.00
_cell.angle_beta   90.00
_cell.angle_gamma   90.00
#
_symmetry.space_group_name_H-M   'P 1'
#
loop_
_entity.id
_entity.type
_entity.pdbx_description
1 polymer ?
#
loop_
_entity_poly.entity_id
_entity_poly.type
_entity_poly.pdbx_seq_one_letter_code
_entity_poly.pdbx_strand_id
1 'polypeptide(L)'
;MWEPDELTYSPFPAEWPAAAEHPKYLVVHQPLQAFAAYEFGKLVRWGPVSSGRKETATPPGRYNLTWRSRSRRSTDNDAWLLEWYFNFINERGVSFHQFDLPGYAASHACVRLLQRDAQWVYEWGGQWTLSTDKRKVEVPGTPVLIIGEFGHGKTGPWTSLDVLSSTIELPLPVSLR
;
A
#
# COMPACT_ATOMS: atom_id res chain seq x y z
N MET A 1 -15.40 10.80 -2.87
CA MET A 1 -15.82 9.92 -3.99
C MET A 1 -14.81 10.12 -5.09
N TRP A 2 -14.23 9.04 -5.64
CA TRP A 2 -13.34 9.12 -6.79
C TRP A 2 -14.17 9.51 -8.02
N GLU A 3 -13.65 10.45 -8.79
CA GLU A 3 -14.26 10.74 -10.11
C GLU A 3 -13.97 9.55 -11.02
N PRO A 4 -14.94 9.11 -11.85
CA PRO A 4 -14.76 7.99 -12.79
C PRO A 4 -13.51 8.12 -13.68
N ASP A 5 -13.15 9.35 -14.03
CA ASP A 5 -12.00 9.66 -14.88
C ASP A 5 -10.65 9.32 -14.22
N GLU A 6 -10.55 9.41 -12.89
CA GLU A 6 -9.30 9.09 -12.17
C GLU A 6 -8.95 7.59 -12.27
N LEU A 7 -9.93 6.69 -12.33
CA LEU A 7 -9.69 5.26 -12.53
C LEU A 7 -9.31 4.94 -13.99
N THR A 8 -9.80 5.70 -14.94
CA THR A 8 -9.51 5.48 -16.37
C THR A 8 -8.03 5.73 -16.70
N TYR A 9 -7.37 6.62 -15.98
CA TYR A 9 -5.94 6.94 -16.18
C TYR A 9 -5.01 6.17 -15.23
N SER A 10 -5.49 5.11 -14.58
CA SER A 10 -4.67 4.29 -13.70
C SER A 10 -3.59 3.52 -14.46
N PRO A 11 -2.35 3.44 -13.94
CA PRO A 11 -1.34 2.52 -14.46
C PRO A 11 -1.65 1.05 -14.12
N PHE A 12 -2.57 0.81 -13.18
CA PHE A 12 -2.99 -0.53 -12.77
C PHE A 12 -4.13 -1.04 -13.65
N PRO A 13 -4.19 -2.36 -13.93
CA PRO A 13 -5.29 -2.95 -14.69
C PRO A 13 -6.63 -2.74 -13.96
N ALA A 14 -7.69 -2.45 -14.72
CA ALA A 14 -9.04 -2.29 -14.18
C ALA A 14 -9.56 -3.59 -13.52
N GLU A 15 -9.10 -4.74 -14.00
CA GLU A 15 -9.42 -6.05 -13.46
C GLU A 15 -8.16 -6.85 -13.17
N TRP A 16 -8.14 -7.50 -12.02
CA TRP A 16 -7.09 -8.44 -11.61
C TRP A 16 -7.71 -9.78 -11.19
N PRO A 17 -7.84 -10.73 -12.13
CA PRO A 17 -8.52 -12.01 -11.88
C PRO A 17 -7.95 -12.80 -10.71
N ALA A 18 -6.64 -12.68 -10.46
CA ALA A 18 -5.98 -13.30 -9.32
C ALA A 18 -6.54 -12.92 -7.95
N ALA A 19 -7.13 -11.75 -7.84
CA ALA A 19 -7.73 -11.24 -6.61
C ALA A 19 -9.27 -11.36 -6.58
N ALA A 20 -9.89 -12.04 -7.56
CA ALA A 20 -11.35 -12.10 -7.70
C ALA A 20 -12.06 -12.77 -6.51
N GLU A 21 -11.40 -13.72 -5.84
CA GLU A 21 -11.94 -14.40 -4.66
C GLU A 21 -11.72 -13.62 -3.34
N HIS A 22 -10.93 -12.54 -3.39
CA HIS A 22 -10.66 -11.69 -2.22
C HIS A 22 -11.62 -10.50 -2.19
N PRO A 23 -12.39 -10.31 -1.10
CA PRO A 23 -13.26 -9.15 -0.96
C PRO A 23 -12.49 -7.84 -1.10
N LYS A 24 -11.25 -7.80 -0.59
CA LYS A 24 -10.35 -6.64 -0.64
C LYS A 24 -8.91 -7.08 -0.81
N TYR A 25 -8.15 -6.33 -1.59
CA TYR A 25 -6.72 -6.57 -1.80
C TYR A 25 -5.98 -5.26 -2.05
N LEU A 26 -4.85 -5.04 -1.37
CA LEU A 26 -3.95 -3.91 -1.60
C LEU A 26 -2.72 -4.35 -2.38
N VAL A 27 -2.28 -3.54 -3.32
CA VAL A 27 -1.02 -3.71 -4.06
C VAL A 27 -0.20 -2.43 -3.93
N VAL A 28 1.09 -2.56 -3.66
CA VAL A 28 2.07 -1.48 -3.78
C VAL A 28 3.09 -1.89 -4.84
N HIS A 29 3.19 -1.10 -5.90
CA HIS A 29 4.17 -1.29 -6.96
C HIS A 29 5.30 -0.31 -6.76
N GLN A 30 6.40 -0.77 -6.13
CA GLN A 30 7.51 0.11 -5.75
C GLN A 30 8.22 0.76 -6.95
N PRO A 31 8.46 0.08 -8.08
CA PRO A 31 9.06 0.73 -9.25
C PRO A 31 8.27 1.95 -9.73
N LEU A 32 6.93 1.93 -9.62
CA LEU A 32 6.05 3.05 -9.95
C LEU A 32 5.83 4.03 -8.81
N GLN A 33 6.18 3.67 -7.58
CA GLN A 33 5.80 4.43 -6.39
C GLN A 33 4.29 4.73 -6.37
N ALA A 34 3.49 3.69 -6.59
CA ALA A 34 2.04 3.77 -6.60
C ALA A 34 1.40 2.58 -5.89
N PHE A 35 0.19 2.76 -5.37
CA PHE A 35 -0.64 1.69 -4.83
C PHE A 35 -1.93 1.53 -5.61
N ALA A 36 -2.53 0.36 -5.51
CA ALA A 36 -3.88 0.06 -5.97
C ALA A 36 -4.65 -0.73 -4.92
N ALA A 37 -5.96 -0.53 -4.89
CA ALA A 37 -6.89 -1.29 -4.09
C ALA A 37 -7.91 -1.96 -5.00
N TYR A 38 -8.18 -3.24 -4.72
CA TYR A 38 -9.11 -4.07 -5.48
C TYR A 38 -10.21 -4.61 -4.57
N GLU A 39 -11.44 -4.63 -5.08
CA GLU A 39 -12.57 -5.37 -4.49
C GLU A 39 -13.01 -6.46 -5.47
N PHE A 40 -12.94 -7.72 -5.03
CA PHE A 40 -13.24 -8.87 -5.88
C PHE A 40 -12.56 -8.81 -7.26
N GLY A 41 -11.29 -8.38 -7.26
CA GLY A 41 -10.47 -8.24 -8.46
C GLY A 41 -10.76 -7.02 -9.32
N LYS A 42 -11.65 -6.12 -8.92
CA LYS A 42 -11.93 -4.86 -9.62
C LYS A 42 -11.21 -3.70 -8.96
N LEU A 43 -10.54 -2.87 -9.74
CA LEU A 43 -9.85 -1.67 -9.25
C LEU A 43 -10.88 -0.68 -8.70
N VAL A 44 -10.71 -0.29 -7.43
CA VAL A 44 -11.59 0.68 -6.76
C VAL A 44 -10.85 1.95 -6.36
N ARG A 45 -9.52 1.89 -6.25
CA ARG A 45 -8.69 3.07 -5.95
C ARG A 45 -7.24 2.84 -6.34
N TRP A 46 -6.54 3.91 -6.69
CA TRP A 46 -5.10 3.94 -6.82
C TRP A 46 -4.56 5.33 -6.44
N GLY A 47 -3.28 5.44 -6.22
CA GLY A 47 -2.65 6.72 -5.95
C GLY A 47 -1.14 6.60 -5.78
N PRO A 48 -0.44 7.75 -5.70
CA PRO A 48 1.00 7.78 -5.48
C PRO A 48 1.37 7.35 -4.06
N VAL A 49 2.58 6.82 -3.91
CA VAL A 49 3.19 6.51 -2.62
C VAL A 49 4.63 7.02 -2.55
N SER A 50 5.20 7.00 -1.35
CA SER A 50 6.65 7.05 -1.15
C SER A 50 7.05 5.90 -0.22
N SER A 51 7.69 4.87 -0.79
CA SER A 51 8.16 3.69 -0.07
C SER A 51 9.51 3.93 0.61
N GLY A 52 10.11 2.88 1.19
CA GLY A 52 11.39 2.95 1.89
C GLY A 52 12.54 3.38 0.99
N ARG A 53 13.39 4.27 1.49
CA ARG A 53 14.65 4.65 0.84
C ARG A 53 15.62 3.46 0.80
N LYS A 54 16.74 3.58 0.07
CA LYS A 54 17.71 2.50 -0.18
C LYS A 54 18.17 1.78 1.08
N GLU A 55 18.49 2.52 2.12
CA GLU A 55 19.04 1.99 3.39
C GLU A 55 17.97 1.31 4.25
N THR A 56 16.71 1.63 4.02
CA THR A 56 15.55 1.14 4.76
C THR A 56 14.42 0.79 3.80
N ALA A 57 14.72 -0.02 2.78
CA ALA A 57 13.75 -0.38 1.75
C ALA A 57 12.53 -1.10 2.33
N THR A 58 11.36 -0.82 1.77
CA THR A 58 10.15 -1.60 2.05
C THR A 58 10.33 -3.00 1.47
N PRO A 59 10.28 -4.08 2.28
CA PRO A 59 10.54 -5.43 1.76
C PRO A 59 9.43 -5.87 0.82
N PRO A 60 9.77 -6.34 -0.40
CA PRO A 60 8.81 -7.03 -1.25
C PRO A 60 8.24 -8.27 -0.57
N GLY A 61 7.00 -8.62 -0.87
CA GLY A 61 6.38 -9.81 -0.30
C GLY A 61 4.87 -9.70 -0.15
N ARG A 62 4.32 -10.71 0.52
CA ARG A 62 2.90 -10.81 0.84
C ARG A 62 2.70 -10.66 2.32
N TYR A 63 1.77 -9.79 2.66
CA TYR A 63 1.44 -9.40 4.01
C TYR A 63 -0.07 -9.32 4.19
N ASN A 64 -0.50 -9.03 5.40
CA ASN A 64 -1.88 -8.67 5.70
C ASN A 64 -1.90 -7.43 6.59
N LEU A 65 -2.90 -6.59 6.42
CA LEU A 65 -3.13 -5.51 7.38
C LEU A 65 -3.34 -6.12 8.77
N THR A 66 -2.71 -5.52 9.76
CA THR A 66 -2.75 -6.02 11.15
C THR A 66 -3.61 -5.10 12.01
N TRP A 67 -3.03 -4.21 12.75
CA TRP A 67 -3.74 -3.24 13.58
C TRP A 67 -3.59 -1.82 13.06
N ARG A 68 -4.49 -0.94 13.48
CA ARG A 68 -4.47 0.45 13.05
C ARG A 68 -4.63 1.41 14.22
N SER A 69 -4.16 2.64 14.02
CA SER A 69 -4.31 3.75 14.96
C SER A 69 -4.60 5.03 14.19
N ARG A 70 -5.52 5.87 14.68
CA ARG A 70 -5.84 7.15 14.04
C ARG A 70 -4.62 8.05 13.93
N SER A 71 -3.77 8.04 14.96
CA SER A 71 -2.46 8.68 14.96
C SER A 71 -1.53 7.99 15.94
N ARG A 72 -0.24 8.03 15.66
CA ARG A 72 0.81 7.62 16.59
C ARG A 72 2.12 8.34 16.29
N ARG A 73 3.00 8.41 17.28
CA ARG A 73 4.37 8.88 17.05
C ARG A 73 5.22 7.77 16.44
N SER A 74 6.13 8.15 15.55
CA SER A 74 7.12 7.24 15.00
C SER A 74 8.06 6.74 16.09
N THR A 75 8.51 5.49 15.97
CA THR A 75 9.57 4.93 16.82
C THR A 75 10.97 5.41 16.41
N ASP A 76 11.13 5.84 15.16
CA ASP A 76 12.42 6.34 14.65
C ASP A 76 12.67 7.81 15.00
N ASN A 77 11.61 8.58 15.11
CA ASN A 77 11.65 9.99 15.49
C ASN A 77 10.30 10.39 16.11
N ASP A 78 10.29 10.66 17.39
CA ASP A 78 9.07 11.00 18.16
C ASP A 78 8.42 12.33 17.75
N ALA A 79 9.16 13.20 17.04
CA ALA A 79 8.59 14.40 16.43
C ALA A 79 7.67 14.10 15.24
N TRP A 80 7.77 12.92 14.64
CA TRP A 80 6.94 12.53 13.50
C TRP A 80 5.61 11.95 13.96
N LEU A 81 4.53 12.66 13.67
CA LEU A 81 3.17 12.16 13.86
C LEU A 81 2.72 11.43 12.60
N LEU A 82 2.44 10.14 12.76
CA LEU A 82 1.95 9.27 11.70
C LEU A 82 0.43 9.16 11.82
N GLU A 83 -0.29 9.89 10.97
CA GLU A 83 -1.75 9.85 10.94
C GLU A 83 -2.27 8.75 10.02
N TRP A 84 -3.46 8.23 10.30
CA TRP A 84 -4.10 7.16 9.55
C TRP A 84 -3.20 5.93 9.42
N TYR A 85 -2.53 5.58 10.53
CA TYR A 85 -1.56 4.49 10.61
C TYR A 85 -2.25 3.14 10.49
N PHE A 86 -1.81 2.30 9.52
CA PHE A 86 -2.27 0.94 9.36
C PHE A 86 -1.08 0.01 9.11
N ASN A 87 -0.77 -0.82 10.09
CA ASN A 87 0.39 -1.71 10.06
C ASN A 87 0.16 -2.92 9.14
N PHE A 88 1.23 -3.44 8.51
CA PHE A 88 1.20 -4.67 7.72
C PHE A 88 2.45 -5.56 7.90
N ILE A 89 3.51 -5.08 8.56
CA ILE A 89 4.62 -5.91 9.05
C ILE A 89 4.78 -5.62 10.54
N ASN A 90 4.12 -6.44 11.35
CA ASN A 90 3.98 -6.15 12.77
C ASN A 90 5.31 -6.11 13.53
N GLU A 91 6.21 -7.06 13.26
CA GLU A 91 7.50 -7.21 13.95
C GLU A 91 8.47 -6.06 13.66
N ARG A 92 8.27 -5.36 12.54
CA ARG A 92 9.12 -4.26 12.09
C ARG A 92 8.45 -2.89 12.16
N GLY A 93 7.16 -2.85 12.53
CA GLY A 93 6.41 -1.61 12.59
C GLY A 93 6.16 -0.94 11.24
N VAL A 94 6.22 -1.70 10.13
CA VAL A 94 6.00 -1.14 8.78
C VAL A 94 4.50 -0.99 8.51
N SER A 95 4.12 0.17 7.99
CA SER A 95 2.71 0.58 7.86
C SER A 95 2.44 1.44 6.64
N PHE A 96 1.18 1.55 6.27
CA PHE A 96 0.64 2.69 5.55
C PHE A 96 0.37 3.83 6.53
N HIS A 97 0.64 5.06 6.15
CA HIS A 97 0.28 6.26 6.91
C HIS A 97 0.36 7.52 6.04
N GLN A 98 -0.29 8.58 6.46
CA GLN A 98 -0.13 9.90 5.84
C GLN A 98 1.29 10.44 6.11
N PHE A 99 1.94 10.94 5.08
CA PHE A 99 3.15 11.77 5.17
C PHE A 99 3.43 12.45 3.83
N ASP A 100 4.46 13.32 3.79
CA ASP A 100 4.88 13.98 2.56
C ASP A 100 5.41 12.99 1.51
N LEU A 101 5.03 13.22 0.25
CA LEU A 101 5.46 12.47 -0.92
C LEU A 101 6.39 13.34 -1.78
N PRO A 102 7.72 13.15 -1.67
CA PRO A 102 8.68 13.98 -2.41
C PRO A 102 8.85 13.57 -3.88
N GLY A 103 8.14 12.52 -4.37
CA GLY A 103 8.26 12.01 -5.73
C GLY A 103 9.25 10.85 -5.90
N TYR A 104 9.80 10.34 -4.80
CA TYR A 104 10.73 9.20 -4.79
C TYR A 104 10.58 8.43 -3.46
N ALA A 105 11.24 7.27 -3.36
CA ALA A 105 11.26 6.47 -2.14
C ALA A 105 12.10 7.16 -1.05
N ALA A 106 11.45 7.64 0.02
CA ALA A 106 12.07 8.50 1.05
C ALA A 106 11.76 8.07 2.48
N SER A 107 10.97 7.02 2.70
CA SER A 107 10.56 6.61 4.04
C SER A 107 11.60 5.69 4.72
N HIS A 108 11.35 5.37 6.00
CA HIS A 108 12.07 4.36 6.78
C HIS A 108 11.35 3.00 6.75
N ALA A 109 11.08 2.48 5.56
CA ALA A 109 10.35 1.26 5.22
C ALA A 109 8.81 1.37 5.17
N CYS A 110 8.18 2.32 5.84
CA CYS A 110 6.74 2.54 5.71
C CYS A 110 6.35 2.98 4.29
N VAL A 111 5.08 2.83 3.95
CA VAL A 111 4.48 3.32 2.71
C VAL A 111 3.72 4.60 3.02
N ARG A 112 4.29 5.73 2.64
CA ARG A 112 3.66 7.05 2.81
C ARG A 112 2.59 7.26 1.75
N LEU A 113 1.48 7.84 2.16
CA LEU A 113 0.31 8.15 1.32
C LEU A 113 -0.05 9.63 1.44
N LEU A 114 -0.74 10.16 0.43
CA LEU A 114 -1.48 11.40 0.57
C LEU A 114 -2.53 11.25 1.66
N GLN A 115 -2.89 12.35 2.34
CA GLN A 115 -3.86 12.31 3.43
C GLN A 115 -5.18 11.65 3.03
N ARG A 116 -5.74 12.01 1.86
CA ARG A 116 -6.99 11.44 1.33
C ARG A 116 -6.91 9.92 1.12
N ASP A 117 -5.75 9.45 0.69
CA ASP A 117 -5.53 8.02 0.41
C ASP A 117 -5.25 7.24 1.68
N ALA A 118 -4.48 7.80 2.62
CA ALA A 118 -4.22 7.20 3.92
C ALA A 118 -5.51 7.05 4.74
N GLN A 119 -6.35 8.09 4.76
CA GLN A 119 -7.66 8.03 5.41
C GLN A 119 -8.53 6.97 4.76
N TRP A 120 -8.60 6.94 3.42
CA TRP A 120 -9.40 5.97 2.71
C TRP A 120 -8.94 4.53 2.98
N VAL A 121 -7.65 4.23 2.90
CA VAL A 121 -7.09 2.90 3.22
C VAL A 121 -7.40 2.51 4.66
N TYR A 122 -7.27 3.46 5.58
CA TYR A 122 -7.57 3.24 7.01
C TYR A 122 -9.03 2.85 7.24
N GLU A 123 -9.97 3.50 6.56
CA GLU A 123 -11.41 3.24 6.72
C GLU A 123 -11.84 1.99 5.94
N TRP A 124 -11.32 1.82 4.73
CA TRP A 124 -11.67 0.73 3.83
C TRP A 124 -11.04 -0.61 4.23
N GLY A 125 -9.78 -0.62 4.65
CA GLY A 125 -9.04 -1.84 4.98
C GLY A 125 -9.61 -2.58 6.19
N GLY A 126 -9.53 -3.90 6.17
CA GLY A 126 -9.86 -4.75 7.32
C GLY A 126 -8.62 -5.05 8.16
N GLN A 127 -8.69 -4.82 9.47
CA GLN A 127 -7.63 -5.26 10.38
C GLN A 127 -7.80 -6.73 10.76
N TRP A 128 -6.75 -7.35 11.28
CA TRP A 128 -6.80 -8.71 11.79
C TRP A 128 -7.71 -8.86 13.02
N THR A 129 -8.15 -10.09 13.27
CA THR A 129 -8.78 -10.45 14.54
C THR A 129 -7.84 -11.42 15.27
N LEU A 130 -7.56 -11.15 16.52
CA LEU A 130 -6.74 -11.99 17.38
C LEU A 130 -7.61 -12.84 18.31
N SER A 131 -7.07 -13.98 18.74
CA SER A 131 -7.65 -14.79 19.82
C SER A 131 -7.81 -13.99 21.12
N THR A 132 -8.64 -14.45 22.00
CA THR A 132 -8.93 -13.78 23.29
C THR A 132 -7.67 -13.50 24.12
N ASP A 133 -6.69 -14.40 24.07
CA ASP A 133 -5.37 -14.25 24.72
C ASP A 133 -4.36 -13.44 23.89
N LYS A 134 -4.76 -12.94 22.71
CA LYS A 134 -3.97 -12.15 21.74
C LYS A 134 -2.69 -12.85 21.22
N ARG A 135 -2.60 -14.16 21.34
CA ARG A 135 -1.42 -14.92 20.91
C ARG A 135 -1.51 -15.46 19.49
N LYS A 136 -2.70 -15.54 18.94
CA LYS A 136 -2.96 -16.14 17.62
C LYS A 136 -3.82 -15.23 16.77
N VAL A 137 -3.49 -15.15 15.48
CA VAL A 137 -4.35 -14.51 14.48
C VAL A 137 -5.46 -15.51 14.12
N GLU A 138 -6.71 -15.16 14.42
CA GLU A 138 -7.90 -15.95 14.06
C GLU A 138 -8.38 -15.62 12.65
N VAL A 139 -8.40 -14.31 12.32
CA VAL A 139 -8.77 -13.84 10.99
C VAL A 139 -7.70 -12.86 10.53
N PRO A 140 -7.01 -13.13 9.42
CA PRO A 140 -6.07 -12.17 8.85
C PRO A 140 -6.80 -10.93 8.34
N GLY A 141 -6.13 -9.79 8.37
CA GLY A 141 -6.65 -8.57 7.77
C GLY A 141 -6.57 -8.59 6.25
N THR A 142 -6.94 -7.46 5.62
CA THR A 142 -6.86 -7.31 4.16
C THR A 142 -5.48 -7.68 3.63
N PRO A 143 -5.37 -8.55 2.61
CA PRO A 143 -4.10 -8.89 1.97
C PRO A 143 -3.40 -7.67 1.37
N VAL A 144 -2.07 -7.67 1.45
CA VAL A 144 -1.18 -6.63 0.90
C VAL A 144 -0.07 -7.30 0.10
N LEU A 145 0.10 -6.90 -1.15
CA LEU A 145 1.20 -7.32 -2.02
C LEU A 145 2.14 -6.16 -2.28
N ILE A 146 3.41 -6.31 -1.89
CA ILE A 146 4.47 -5.35 -2.19
C ILE A 146 5.31 -5.91 -3.33
N ILE A 147 5.31 -5.22 -4.48
CA ILE A 147 5.96 -5.67 -5.72
C ILE A 147 7.22 -4.85 -6.00
N GLY A 148 8.30 -5.57 -6.29
CA GLY A 148 9.55 -5.03 -6.82
C GLY A 148 10.31 -4.14 -5.84
N GLU A 149 11.32 -3.47 -6.36
CA GLU A 149 12.15 -2.51 -5.63
C GLU A 149 12.22 -1.20 -6.41
N PHE A 150 12.30 -0.08 -5.69
CA PHE A 150 12.45 1.22 -6.32
C PHE A 150 13.90 1.42 -6.83
N GLY A 151 14.03 1.88 -8.07
CA GLY A 151 15.33 2.27 -8.62
C GLY A 151 15.80 3.58 -8.00
N HIS A 152 16.62 3.49 -6.95
CA HIS A 152 17.12 4.66 -6.23
C HIS A 152 17.89 5.60 -7.15
N GLY A 153 17.72 6.91 -6.98
CA GLY A 153 18.22 7.96 -7.85
C GLY A 153 17.27 8.35 -8.99
N LYS A 154 16.09 7.74 -9.06
CA LYS A 154 15.01 8.10 -10.00
C LYS A 154 13.88 8.80 -9.26
N THR A 155 13.10 9.59 -9.99
CA THR A 155 11.80 10.10 -9.52
C THR A 155 10.71 9.07 -9.76
N GLY A 156 9.65 9.10 -8.96
CA GLY A 156 8.49 8.24 -9.17
C GLY A 156 7.87 8.52 -10.55
N PRO A 157 7.56 7.46 -11.33
CA PRO A 157 7.07 7.63 -12.70
C PRO A 157 5.78 8.44 -12.82
N TRP A 158 4.93 8.48 -11.78
CA TRP A 158 3.73 9.30 -11.76
C TRP A 158 3.99 10.81 -11.80
N THR A 159 5.25 11.23 -11.71
CA THR A 159 5.67 12.62 -11.98
C THR A 159 5.80 12.92 -13.48
N SER A 160 5.70 11.88 -14.34
CA SER A 160 5.77 11.96 -15.79
C SER A 160 4.45 11.48 -16.41
N LEU A 161 3.85 12.27 -17.29
CA LEU A 161 2.60 11.94 -17.98
C LEU A 161 2.71 10.68 -18.87
N ASP A 162 3.90 10.39 -19.39
CA ASP A 162 4.15 9.26 -20.30
C ASP A 162 3.96 7.89 -19.62
N VAL A 163 4.09 7.84 -18.31
CA VAL A 163 3.97 6.59 -17.53
C VAL A 163 2.52 6.28 -17.14
N LEU A 164 1.69 7.30 -17.03
CA LEU A 164 0.27 7.12 -16.67
C LEU A 164 -0.54 6.43 -17.76
N SER A 165 0.00 6.27 -18.97
CA SER A 165 -0.63 5.56 -20.07
C SER A 165 -0.26 4.08 -20.17
N SER A 166 0.70 3.59 -19.38
CA SER A 166 1.15 2.18 -19.42
C SER A 166 0.51 1.37 -18.31
N THR A 167 -0.19 0.31 -18.69
CA THR A 167 -0.75 -0.65 -17.74
C THR A 167 0.34 -1.59 -17.24
N ILE A 168 0.52 -1.69 -15.92
CA ILE A 168 1.42 -2.69 -15.31
C ILE A 168 0.77 -4.07 -15.30
N GLU A 169 1.60 -5.10 -15.37
CA GLU A 169 1.16 -6.47 -15.19
C GLU A 169 1.20 -6.86 -13.70
N LEU A 170 0.11 -7.41 -13.21
CA LEU A 170 0.04 -7.97 -11.86
C LEU A 170 0.23 -9.49 -11.91
N PRO A 171 0.74 -10.10 -10.82
CA PRO A 171 0.99 -11.54 -10.77
C PRO A 171 -0.25 -12.37 -11.09
N LEU A 172 -0.04 -13.49 -11.78
CA LEU A 172 -1.10 -14.47 -12.06
C LEU A 172 -1.56 -15.19 -10.77
N PRO A 173 -2.77 -15.81 -10.78
CA PRO A 173 -3.37 -16.47 -9.60
C PRO A 173 -2.45 -17.45 -8.87
N VAL A 174 -1.66 -18.22 -9.63
CA VAL A 174 -0.75 -19.27 -9.09
C VAL A 174 0.35 -18.68 -8.18
N SER A 175 0.74 -17.44 -8.39
CA SER A 175 1.77 -16.76 -7.59
C SER A 175 1.25 -16.19 -6.27
N LEU A 176 -0.05 -16.26 -6.02
CA LEU A 176 -0.70 -15.73 -4.81
C LEU A 176 -0.89 -16.78 -3.69
N ARG A 177 -0.40 -18.02 -3.90
CA ARG A 177 -0.47 -19.11 -2.89
C ARG A 177 0.60 -18.97 -1.82
#